data_6dd1c3975a0b31f92191e60c6f014249
#
_entry.id   6dd1c3975a0b31f92191e60c6f014249
#
_cell.length_a   1.000
_cell.length_b   1.000
_cell.length_c   1.000
_cell.angle_alpha   90.00
_cell.angle_beta   90.00
_cell.angle_gamma   90.00
#
_symmetry.space_group_name_H-M   'P 1'
#
loop_
_entity.id
_entity.type
_entity.pdbx_description
1 polymer ?
#
loop_
_entity_poly.entity_id
_entity_poly.type
_entity_poly.pdbx_seq_one_letter_code
_entity_poly.pdbx_strand_id
1 'polypeptide(L)'
;MADVGGIAGERLKSLIERIERLEEEKRALGEDIKEVYAEAKGAGFEPRIMRRILKIRRMDKDEIDEEDALLEVYKRALGMLPERAAAD
;
A
#
# COMPACT_ATOMS: atom_id res chain seq x y z
N MET A 1 -28.38 15.60 -26.99
CA MET A 1 -28.37 14.17 -27.03
C MET A 1 -29.44 13.59 -26.11
N ALA A 2 -30.12 12.57 -26.57
CA ALA A 2 -31.21 11.99 -25.81
C ALA A 2 -30.68 11.13 -24.65
N ASP A 3 -31.35 11.22 -23.50
CA ASP A 3 -31.12 10.33 -22.39
C ASP A 3 -31.79 8.99 -22.65
N VAL A 4 -31.17 7.91 -22.20
CA VAL A 4 -31.70 6.57 -22.33
C VAL A 4 -31.91 5.99 -20.93
N GLY A 5 -33.15 5.61 -20.61
CA GLY A 5 -33.47 5.07 -19.30
C GLY A 5 -33.19 6.03 -18.15
N GLY A 6 -33.32 7.35 -18.38
CA GLY A 6 -33.04 8.36 -17.38
C GLY A 6 -31.56 8.68 -17.19
N ILE A 7 -30.68 8.13 -18.01
CA ILE A 7 -29.24 8.36 -17.93
C ILE A 7 -28.80 9.40 -18.97
N ALA A 8 -28.08 10.40 -18.51
CA ALA A 8 -27.49 11.43 -19.38
C ALA A 8 -26.26 10.84 -20.10
N GLY A 9 -26.46 10.35 -21.32
CA GLY A 9 -25.46 9.60 -22.07
C GLY A 9 -24.14 10.33 -22.27
N GLU A 10 -24.18 11.63 -22.59
CA GLU A 10 -22.93 12.39 -22.81
C GLU A 10 -22.16 12.59 -21.52
N ARG A 11 -22.86 12.87 -20.44
CA ARG A 11 -22.20 13.00 -19.15
C ARG A 11 -21.56 11.69 -18.70
N LEU A 12 -22.30 10.60 -18.85
CA LEU A 12 -21.77 9.26 -18.52
C LEU A 12 -20.54 8.95 -19.36
N LYS A 13 -20.59 9.21 -20.67
CA LYS A 13 -19.44 8.99 -21.56
C LYS A 13 -18.23 9.78 -21.11
N SER A 14 -18.43 11.07 -20.79
CA SER A 14 -17.33 11.92 -20.31
C SER A 14 -16.69 11.37 -19.04
N LEU A 15 -17.50 10.91 -18.10
CA LEU A 15 -17.01 10.34 -16.85
C LEU A 15 -16.22 9.04 -17.10
N ILE A 16 -16.75 8.16 -17.94
CA ILE A 16 -16.07 6.92 -18.31
C ILE A 16 -14.73 7.19 -18.97
N GLU A 17 -14.69 8.10 -19.93
CA GLU A 17 -13.43 8.43 -20.61
C GLU A 17 -12.39 9.03 -19.66
N ARG A 18 -12.84 9.83 -18.70
CA ARG A 18 -11.93 10.36 -17.67
C ARG A 18 -11.36 9.27 -16.77
N ILE A 19 -12.19 8.32 -16.39
CA ILE A 19 -11.75 7.16 -15.59
C ILE A 19 -10.75 6.33 -16.39
N GLU A 20 -11.06 6.04 -17.65
CA GLU A 20 -10.16 5.25 -18.51
C GLU A 20 -8.79 5.90 -18.65
N ARG A 21 -8.76 7.22 -18.83
CA ARG A 21 -7.48 7.94 -18.92
C ARG A 21 -6.68 7.85 -17.63
N LEU A 22 -7.35 8.01 -16.48
CA LEU A 22 -6.69 7.90 -15.18
C LEU A 22 -6.21 6.48 -14.89
N GLU A 23 -6.97 5.48 -15.30
CA GLU A 23 -6.55 4.08 -15.17
C GLU A 23 -5.30 3.80 -16.02
N GLU A 24 -5.22 4.37 -17.22
CA GLU A 24 -4.03 4.24 -18.06
C GLU A 24 -2.82 4.94 -17.44
N GLU A 25 -3.01 6.13 -16.88
CA GLU A 25 -1.95 6.84 -16.16
C GLU A 25 -1.48 6.03 -14.95
N LYS A 26 -2.41 5.46 -14.21
CA LYS A 26 -2.10 4.59 -13.07
C LYS A 26 -1.29 3.36 -13.51
N ARG A 27 -1.67 2.75 -14.63
CA ARG A 27 -0.94 1.60 -15.19
C ARG A 27 0.49 1.97 -15.54
N ALA A 28 0.66 3.12 -16.21
CA ALA A 28 1.99 3.61 -16.59
C ALA A 28 2.85 3.90 -15.36
N LEU A 29 2.28 4.55 -14.34
CA LEU A 29 2.97 4.79 -13.07
C LEU A 29 3.34 3.48 -12.37
N GLY A 30 2.47 2.47 -12.45
CA GLY A 30 2.76 1.15 -11.91
C GLY A 30 3.98 0.51 -12.56
N GLU A 31 4.15 0.67 -13.88
CA GLU A 31 5.33 0.20 -14.58
C GLU A 31 6.59 0.94 -14.13
N ASP A 32 6.49 2.26 -13.97
CA ASP A 32 7.61 3.08 -13.47
C ASP A 32 8.04 2.65 -12.06
N ILE A 33 7.07 2.38 -11.20
CA ILE A 33 7.35 1.88 -9.84
C ILE A 33 8.07 0.53 -9.88
N LYS A 34 7.64 -0.38 -10.75
CA LYS A 34 8.32 -1.66 -10.94
C LYS A 34 9.77 -1.48 -11.34
N GLU A 35 10.05 -0.53 -12.24
CA GLU A 35 11.40 -0.23 -12.68
C GLU A 35 12.28 0.24 -11.52
N VAL A 36 11.75 1.08 -10.64
CA VAL A 36 12.49 1.55 -9.46
C VAL A 36 12.81 0.38 -8.52
N TYR A 37 11.87 -0.52 -8.30
CA TYR A 37 12.14 -1.71 -7.48
C TYR A 37 13.16 -2.64 -8.14
N ALA A 38 13.13 -2.78 -9.46
CA ALA A 38 14.12 -3.57 -10.18
C ALA A 38 15.51 -2.96 -10.04
N GLU A 39 15.62 -1.64 -10.14
CA GLU A 39 16.87 -0.91 -9.92
C GLU A 39 17.38 -1.13 -8.48
N ALA A 40 16.50 -1.01 -7.50
CA ALA A 40 16.84 -1.24 -6.09
C ALA A 40 17.36 -2.66 -5.87
N LYS A 41 16.70 -3.64 -6.44
CA LYS A 41 17.11 -5.05 -6.35
C LYS A 41 18.49 -5.25 -6.97
N GLY A 42 18.74 -4.63 -8.12
CA GLY A 42 20.04 -4.68 -8.78
C GLY A 42 21.14 -4.04 -7.94
N ALA A 43 20.81 -3.07 -7.09
CA ALA A 43 21.74 -2.42 -6.17
C ALA A 43 21.91 -3.17 -4.84
N GLY A 44 21.22 -4.29 -4.67
CA GLY A 44 21.36 -5.12 -3.47
C GLY A 44 20.33 -4.87 -2.37
N PHE A 45 19.33 -4.03 -2.65
CA PHE A 45 18.24 -3.81 -1.69
C PHE A 45 17.14 -4.87 -1.85
N GLU A 46 16.36 -5.04 -0.79
CA GLU A 46 15.24 -5.98 -0.76
C GLU A 46 13.91 -5.27 -1.01
N PRO A 47 13.27 -5.46 -2.17
CA PRO A 47 11.99 -4.81 -2.47
C PRO A 47 10.91 -5.09 -1.43
N ARG A 48 10.87 -6.30 -0.87
CA ARG A 48 9.91 -6.68 0.16
C ARG A 48 10.04 -5.79 1.40
N ILE A 49 11.26 -5.52 1.82
CA ILE A 49 11.53 -4.68 2.99
C ILE A 49 11.26 -3.21 2.65
N MET A 50 11.60 -2.79 1.44
CA MET A 50 11.30 -1.44 0.98
C MET A 50 9.80 -1.15 1.02
N ARG A 51 8.97 -2.12 0.58
CA ARG A 51 7.51 -1.97 0.66
C ARG A 51 7.02 -1.84 2.10
N ARG A 52 7.63 -2.56 3.02
CA ARG A 52 7.32 -2.45 4.44
C ARG A 52 7.66 -1.07 4.98
N ILE A 53 8.80 -0.55 4.62
CA ILE A 53 9.24 0.80 5.00
C ILE A 53 8.26 1.85 4.46
N LEU A 54 7.83 1.73 3.20
CA LEU A 54 6.85 2.65 2.63
C LEU A 54 5.55 2.66 3.40
N LYS A 55 5.08 1.50 3.83
CA LYS A 55 3.87 1.39 4.64
C LYS A 55 4.04 2.09 5.98
N ILE A 56 5.17 1.85 6.67
CA ILE A 56 5.49 2.46 7.96
C ILE A 56 5.55 3.98 7.83
N ARG A 57 6.14 4.49 6.76
CA ARG A 57 6.27 5.95 6.54
C ARG A 57 4.94 6.65 6.31
N ARG A 58 3.88 5.91 5.97
CA ARG A 58 2.53 6.46 5.82
C ARG A 58 1.75 6.45 7.13
N MET A 59 2.22 5.71 8.13
CA MET A 59 1.60 5.61 9.43
C MET A 59 2.11 6.73 10.32
N ASP A 60 1.28 7.24 11.23
CA ASP A 60 1.77 8.16 12.23
C ASP A 60 2.49 7.39 13.35
N LYS A 61 3.19 8.14 14.22
CA LYS A 61 4.00 7.54 15.28
C LYS A 61 3.17 6.68 16.23
N ASP A 62 1.98 7.15 16.60
CA ASP A 62 1.12 6.41 17.54
C ASP A 62 0.64 5.10 16.93
N GLU A 63 0.29 5.09 15.64
CA GLU A 63 -0.09 3.86 14.93
C GLU A 63 1.06 2.86 14.89
N ILE A 64 2.28 3.33 14.65
CA ILE A 64 3.47 2.48 14.64
C ILE A 64 3.69 1.86 16.01
N ASP A 65 3.64 2.68 17.05
CA ASP A 65 3.86 2.23 18.43
C ASP A 65 2.79 1.22 18.87
N GLU A 66 1.53 1.45 18.52
CA GLU A 66 0.42 0.54 18.81
C GLU A 66 0.59 -0.79 18.08
N GLU A 67 0.94 -0.75 16.80
CA GLU A 67 1.16 -1.96 16.01
C GLU A 67 2.32 -2.78 16.57
N ASP A 68 3.44 -2.11 16.88
CA ASP A 68 4.63 -2.78 17.43
C ASP A 68 4.32 -3.42 18.77
N ALA A 69 3.62 -2.73 19.65
CA ALA A 69 3.24 -3.24 20.96
C ALA A 69 2.32 -4.45 20.84
N LEU A 70 1.32 -4.37 19.99
CA LEU A 70 0.37 -5.47 19.78
C LEU A 70 1.04 -6.68 19.14
N LEU A 71 1.90 -6.44 18.17
CA LEU A 71 2.66 -7.49 17.51
C LEU A 71 3.55 -8.24 18.52
N GLU A 72 4.17 -7.52 19.44
CA GLU A 72 4.98 -8.12 20.51
C GLU A 72 4.13 -9.02 21.38
N VAL A 73 2.95 -8.56 21.79
CA VAL A 73 2.03 -9.35 22.61
C VAL A 73 1.65 -10.65 21.90
N TYR A 74 1.31 -10.56 20.64
CA TYR A 74 0.92 -11.73 19.84
C TYR A 74 2.08 -12.72 19.67
N LYS A 75 3.26 -12.21 19.35
CA LYS A 75 4.46 -13.04 19.20
C LYS A 75 4.79 -13.77 20.51
N ARG A 76 4.67 -13.08 21.62
CA ARG A 76 4.94 -13.66 22.94
C ARG A 76 3.92 -14.75 23.27
N ALA A 77 2.64 -14.50 22.99
CA ALA A 77 1.59 -15.49 23.20
C ALA A 77 1.79 -16.75 22.36
N LEU A 78 2.40 -16.61 21.18
CA LEU A 78 2.68 -17.72 20.28
C LEU A 78 4.05 -18.38 20.52
N GLY A 79 4.79 -17.94 21.54
CA GLY A 79 6.12 -18.47 21.84
C GLY A 79 7.19 -18.05 20.85
N MET A 80 6.97 -16.98 20.12
CA MET A 80 7.92 -16.49 19.11
C MET A 80 8.96 -15.53 19.67
N LEU A 81 8.83 -15.13 20.92
CA LEU A 81 9.77 -14.25 21.61
C LEU A 81 10.17 -14.87 22.94
N PRO A 82 11.39 -14.61 23.41
CA PRO A 82 11.79 -15.05 24.76
C PRO A 82 10.89 -14.39 25.81
N GLU A 83 10.65 -15.11 26.91
CA GLU A 83 9.96 -14.55 28.05
C GLU A 83 10.84 -13.48 28.71
N ARG A 84 10.19 -12.45 29.27
CA ARG A 84 10.90 -11.45 30.04
C ARG A 84 11.46 -12.09 31.30
N ALA A 85 12.66 -11.68 31.68
CA ALA A 85 13.24 -12.13 32.94
C ALA A 85 12.37 -11.67 34.11
N ALA A 86 12.18 -12.55 35.07
CA ALA A 86 11.31 -12.29 36.22
C ALA A 86 11.79 -11.14 37.10
N ALA A 87 13.06 -10.83 37.05
CA ALA A 87 13.66 -9.74 37.84
C ALA A 87 13.43 -8.36 37.24
N ASP A 88 12.90 -8.31 36.08
CA ASP A 88 12.66 -7.06 35.35
C ASP A 88 11.51 -6.24 35.97
#